data_f4ab22d7c67dc142222eb9132176f51d
#
_entry.id   f4ab22d7c67dc142222eb9132176f51d
#
_cell.length_a   1.000
_cell.length_b   1.000
_cell.length_c   1.000
_cell.angle_alpha   90.00
_cell.angle_beta   90.00
_cell.angle_gamma   90.00
#
_symmetry.space_group_name_H-M   'P 1'
#
loop_
_entity.id
_entity.type
_entity.pdbx_description
1 polymer ?
#
loop_
_entity_poly.entity_id
_entity_poly.type
_entity_poly.pdbx_seq_one_letter_code
_entity_poly.pdbx_strand_id
1 'polypeptide(L)'
;MQVRRSCYYSWRAKASYSLSAGKTSQTVRIRECFYVHRRRYGSRRIAAALEIGRHRVRSVMKREDLKAIAPKRFKPQTTDSKHGLIVSANLLREEANTPTGKGEVFVGDITYLRLRSGGFCYLACLQDKFTRRIVGWKVSTRMTAQLVIDVFLQARRRGLLGKGAIIHTDQGSQYAAVDYRRLLYINGFRQSMSRRGNCYDNAQAESFFSRFKAELVENGIFESVEQARSEVFGYIEGYYNRIRLHSSLGYKSPMEFEKHLEIKTKRSKESFVS
;
A
#
# COMPACT_ATOMS: atom_id res chain seq x y z
N MET A 1 47.42 -5.94 -17.14
CA MET A 1 46.87 -5.05 -16.11
C MET A 1 47.93 -4.84 -15.03
N GLN A 2 48.56 -3.66 -14.96
CA GLN A 2 49.59 -3.39 -13.94
C GLN A 2 48.90 -2.95 -12.64
N VAL A 3 48.98 -3.80 -11.62
CA VAL A 3 48.51 -3.45 -10.27
C VAL A 3 49.59 -2.67 -9.54
N ARG A 4 49.27 -1.50 -8.96
CA ARG A 4 50.24 -0.72 -8.16
C ARG A 4 50.69 -1.55 -6.95
N ARG A 5 52.03 -1.54 -6.67
CA ARG A 5 52.64 -2.28 -5.55
C ARG A 5 51.94 -2.00 -4.22
N SER A 6 51.53 -0.76 -3.94
CA SER A 6 50.80 -0.41 -2.72
C SER A 6 49.44 -1.16 -2.62
N CYS A 7 48.71 -1.31 -3.73
CA CYS A 7 47.45 -2.07 -3.75
C CYS A 7 47.68 -3.57 -3.48
N TYR A 8 48.78 -4.12 -4.01
CA TYR A 8 49.13 -5.52 -3.74
C TYR A 8 49.47 -5.76 -2.27
N TYR A 9 50.31 -4.92 -1.65
CA TYR A 9 50.67 -5.07 -0.24
C TYR A 9 49.52 -4.81 0.69
N SER A 10 48.63 -3.83 0.41
CA SER A 10 47.40 -3.61 1.16
C SER A 10 46.45 -4.81 1.06
N TRP A 11 46.33 -5.42 -0.10
CA TRP A 11 45.54 -6.64 -0.29
C TRP A 11 46.16 -7.82 0.48
N ARG A 12 47.47 -8.05 0.39
CA ARG A 12 48.22 -9.11 1.09
C ARG A 12 48.12 -8.96 2.61
N ALA A 13 48.17 -7.75 3.14
CA ALA A 13 48.02 -7.44 4.55
C ALA A 13 46.58 -7.51 5.05
N LYS A 14 45.58 -7.81 4.16
CA LYS A 14 44.13 -7.75 4.44
C LYS A 14 43.62 -6.40 4.95
N ALA A 15 44.47 -5.39 5.04
CA ALA A 15 44.11 -4.05 5.55
C ALA A 15 43.06 -3.33 4.67
N SER A 16 43.12 -3.58 3.34
CA SER A 16 42.14 -3.01 2.39
C SER A 16 40.73 -3.55 2.53
N TYR A 17 40.54 -4.63 3.28
CA TYR A 17 39.21 -5.25 3.50
C TYR A 17 38.65 -4.95 4.87
N SER A 18 39.40 -4.29 5.77
CA SER A 18 38.85 -3.84 7.05
C SER A 18 37.85 -2.69 6.82
N LEU A 19 36.66 -2.82 7.36
CA LEU A 19 35.67 -1.74 7.31
C LEU A 19 36.08 -0.67 8.34
N SER A 20 36.11 0.63 7.91
CA SER A 20 36.24 1.72 8.88
C SER A 20 35.10 1.71 9.88
N ALA A 21 35.29 2.24 11.09
CA ALA A 21 34.28 2.32 12.15
C ALA A 21 32.95 2.91 11.64
N GLY A 22 32.98 3.97 10.83
CA GLY A 22 31.79 4.56 10.22
C GLY A 22 31.08 3.61 9.22
N LYS A 23 31.84 2.79 8.47
CA LYS A 23 31.26 1.79 7.56
C LYS A 23 30.63 0.64 8.35
N THR A 24 31.18 0.26 9.47
CA THR A 24 30.62 -0.75 10.39
C THR A 24 29.33 -0.25 11.00
N SER A 25 29.29 0.99 11.53
CA SER A 25 28.09 1.63 12.05
C SER A 25 26.96 1.70 11.04
N GLN A 26 27.24 2.13 9.79
CA GLN A 26 26.21 2.14 8.73
C GLN A 26 25.70 0.75 8.39
N THR A 27 26.55 -0.27 8.44
CA THR A 27 26.14 -1.67 8.20
C THR A 27 25.15 -2.13 9.25
N VAL A 28 25.42 -1.83 10.53
CA VAL A 28 24.52 -2.15 11.64
C VAL A 28 23.17 -1.44 11.46
N ARG A 29 23.14 -0.12 11.22
CA ARG A 29 21.93 0.65 10.99
C ARG A 29 21.07 0.10 9.82
N ILE A 30 21.71 -0.31 8.73
CA ILE A 30 21.02 -0.90 7.57
C ILE A 30 20.41 -2.24 7.93
N ARG A 31 21.13 -3.10 8.67
CA ARG A 31 20.64 -4.39 9.14
C ARG A 31 19.46 -4.22 10.10
N GLU A 32 19.58 -3.36 11.07
CA GLU A 32 18.50 -3.04 12.03
C GLU A 32 17.25 -2.54 11.32
N CYS A 33 17.39 -1.55 10.42
CA CYS A 33 16.28 -1.02 9.64
C CYS A 33 15.59 -2.13 8.82
N PHE A 34 16.36 -3.05 8.22
CA PHE A 34 15.84 -4.18 7.45
C PHE A 34 14.99 -5.12 8.32
N TYR A 35 15.45 -5.48 9.52
CA TYR A 35 14.75 -6.41 10.41
C TYR A 35 13.60 -5.74 11.19
N VAL A 36 13.73 -4.50 11.64
CA VAL A 36 12.64 -3.72 12.25
C VAL A 36 11.43 -3.65 11.31
N HIS A 37 11.69 -3.47 10.01
CA HIS A 37 10.65 -3.51 8.99
C HIS A 37 10.32 -4.93 8.48
N ARG A 38 10.71 -5.99 9.21
CA ARG A 38 10.39 -7.40 8.88
C ARG A 38 10.69 -7.76 7.43
N ARG A 39 11.87 -7.37 6.91
CA ARG A 39 12.31 -7.59 5.51
C ARG A 39 11.44 -6.93 4.44
N ARG A 40 10.49 -6.04 4.81
CA ARG A 40 9.58 -5.34 3.89
C ARG A 40 10.24 -4.19 3.14
N TYR A 41 11.38 -3.69 3.63
CA TYR A 41 12.11 -2.60 3.01
C TYR A 41 13.26 -3.12 2.13
N GLY A 42 13.20 -2.80 0.83
CA GLY A 42 14.34 -2.92 -0.07
C GLY A 42 15.22 -1.67 -0.06
N SER A 43 16.31 -1.70 -0.83
CA SER A 43 17.35 -0.65 -0.83
C SER A 43 16.83 0.78 -0.98
N ARG A 44 15.73 1.01 -1.72
CA ARG A 44 15.17 2.36 -1.91
C ARG A 44 14.56 2.92 -0.63
N ARG A 45 13.78 2.10 0.10
CA ARG A 45 13.16 2.53 1.36
C ARG A 45 14.15 2.65 2.50
N ILE A 46 15.12 1.71 2.59
CA ILE A 46 16.19 1.81 3.59
C ILE A 46 17.04 3.06 3.35
N ALA A 47 17.36 3.36 2.08
CA ALA A 47 18.10 4.57 1.73
C ALA A 47 17.36 5.84 2.17
N ALA A 48 16.06 5.90 1.93
CA ALA A 48 15.22 7.03 2.34
C ALA A 48 15.07 7.11 3.87
N ALA A 49 14.83 5.96 4.55
CA ALA A 49 14.62 5.92 5.99
C ALA A 49 15.87 6.32 6.81
N LEU A 50 17.07 6.01 6.29
CA LEU A 50 18.34 6.28 6.98
C LEU A 50 19.11 7.47 6.42
N GLU A 51 18.60 8.11 5.35
CA GLU A 51 19.29 9.19 4.61
C GLU A 51 20.68 8.78 4.12
N ILE A 52 20.81 7.51 3.69
CA ILE A 52 22.07 6.94 3.17
C ILE A 52 21.95 6.74 1.65
N GLY A 53 23.00 7.02 0.91
CA GLY A 53 23.02 6.81 -0.54
C GLY A 53 22.63 5.37 -0.92
N ARG A 54 21.70 5.22 -1.88
CA ARG A 54 21.14 3.92 -2.30
C ARG A 54 22.21 2.91 -2.74
N HIS A 55 23.29 3.37 -3.41
CA HIS A 55 24.38 2.49 -3.84
C HIS A 55 25.04 1.82 -2.63
N ARG A 56 25.27 2.59 -1.57
CA ARG A 56 25.84 2.09 -0.32
C ARG A 56 24.95 1.03 0.33
N VAL A 57 23.64 1.33 0.42
CA VAL A 57 22.66 0.37 0.96
C VAL A 57 22.65 -0.93 0.16
N ARG A 58 22.66 -0.86 -1.19
CA ARG A 58 22.70 -2.05 -2.05
C ARG A 58 23.97 -2.88 -1.82
N SER A 59 25.14 -2.25 -1.69
CA SER A 59 26.40 -2.93 -1.42
C SER A 59 26.37 -3.68 -0.10
N VAL A 60 25.84 -3.05 0.96
CA VAL A 60 25.66 -3.70 2.26
C VAL A 60 24.66 -4.85 2.16
N MET A 61 23.46 -4.62 1.58
CA MET A 61 22.46 -5.68 1.43
C MET A 61 22.99 -6.89 0.68
N LYS A 62 23.79 -6.67 -0.38
CA LYS A 62 24.43 -7.76 -1.15
C LYS A 62 25.45 -8.53 -0.29
N ARG A 63 26.31 -7.82 0.45
CA ARG A 63 27.35 -8.43 1.29
C ARG A 63 26.78 -9.23 2.45
N GLU A 64 25.71 -8.72 3.07
CA GLU A 64 25.04 -9.33 4.23
C GLU A 64 23.90 -10.29 3.82
N ASP A 65 23.75 -10.61 2.53
CA ASP A 65 22.66 -11.42 1.94
C ASP A 65 21.24 -11.00 2.38
N LEU A 66 21.00 -9.70 2.53
CA LEU A 66 19.70 -9.15 2.93
C LEU A 66 18.73 -9.10 1.73
N LYS A 67 17.81 -10.05 1.67
CA LYS A 67 16.82 -10.16 0.59
C LYS A 67 15.45 -9.67 1.07
N ALA A 68 15.01 -8.53 0.53
CA ALA A 68 13.69 -8.00 0.83
C ALA A 68 12.57 -8.86 0.23
N ILE A 69 11.44 -8.90 0.93
CA ILE A 69 10.22 -9.57 0.45
C ILE A 69 9.77 -8.91 -0.86
N ALA A 70 9.55 -9.73 -1.88
CA ALA A 70 9.02 -9.30 -3.17
C ALA A 70 7.71 -10.05 -3.46
N PRO A 71 6.69 -9.38 -4.04
CA PRO A 71 5.48 -10.04 -4.46
C PRO A 71 5.79 -11.13 -5.49
N LYS A 72 5.24 -12.31 -5.29
CA LYS A 72 5.25 -13.35 -6.33
C LYS A 72 4.30 -12.92 -7.44
N ARG A 73 4.67 -13.18 -8.71
CA ARG A 73 3.76 -12.98 -9.85
C ARG A 73 2.66 -14.04 -9.75
N PHE A 74 1.50 -13.63 -9.33
CA PHE A 74 0.31 -14.46 -9.30
C PHE A 74 -0.82 -13.68 -9.96
N LYS A 75 -1.49 -14.28 -10.95
CA LYS A 75 -2.68 -13.72 -11.61
C LYS A 75 -3.88 -14.61 -11.26
N PRO A 76 -4.56 -14.39 -10.14
CA PRO A 76 -5.86 -15.01 -9.92
C PRO A 76 -6.90 -14.27 -10.76
N GLN A 77 -7.73 -15.03 -11.46
CA GLN A 77 -8.94 -14.52 -12.08
C GLN A 77 -10.04 -14.63 -11.02
N THR A 78 -10.38 -13.52 -10.35
CA THR A 78 -11.20 -13.57 -9.11
C THR A 78 -12.50 -12.79 -9.19
N THR A 79 -12.74 -12.04 -10.27
CA THR A 79 -13.94 -11.20 -10.40
C THR A 79 -14.93 -11.87 -11.35
N ASP A 80 -16.09 -12.25 -10.83
CA ASP A 80 -17.25 -12.59 -11.66
C ASP A 80 -17.93 -11.29 -12.11
N SER A 81 -17.63 -10.87 -13.33
CA SER A 81 -18.25 -9.71 -13.99
C SER A 81 -19.35 -10.10 -14.96
N LYS A 82 -19.82 -11.38 -14.95
CA LYS A 82 -20.91 -11.88 -15.82
C LYS A 82 -22.29 -11.80 -15.14
N HIS A 83 -22.46 -10.87 -14.20
CA HIS A 83 -23.77 -10.63 -13.60
C HIS A 83 -24.57 -9.64 -14.46
N GLY A 84 -25.88 -9.77 -14.54
CA GLY A 84 -26.79 -8.86 -15.27
C GLY A 84 -27.10 -7.55 -14.54
N LEU A 85 -26.25 -7.11 -13.59
CA LEU A 85 -26.46 -5.89 -12.80
C LEU A 85 -25.96 -4.65 -13.56
N ILE A 86 -26.56 -3.50 -13.27
CA ILE A 86 -26.17 -2.21 -13.87
C ILE A 86 -24.74 -1.83 -13.44
N VAL A 87 -23.90 -1.54 -14.41
CA VAL A 87 -22.51 -1.10 -14.22
C VAL A 87 -22.41 0.42 -14.41
N SER A 88 -21.75 1.10 -13.49
CA SER A 88 -21.52 2.54 -13.55
C SER A 88 -20.40 2.89 -14.55
N ALA A 89 -20.46 4.09 -15.15
CA ALA A 89 -19.42 4.57 -16.05
C ALA A 89 -18.05 4.69 -15.36
N ASN A 90 -16.97 4.55 -16.12
CA ASN A 90 -15.62 4.80 -15.62
C ASN A 90 -15.30 6.32 -15.65
N LEU A 91 -15.53 6.98 -14.53
CA LEU A 91 -15.27 8.41 -14.37
C LEU A 91 -13.77 8.76 -14.32
N LEU A 92 -12.89 7.81 -14.00
CA LEU A 92 -11.45 8.09 -13.89
C LEU A 92 -10.72 8.23 -15.25
N ARG A 93 -11.44 8.06 -16.35
CA ARG A 93 -10.92 8.36 -17.70
C ARG A 93 -10.93 9.85 -18.03
N GLU A 94 -11.72 10.61 -17.33
CA GLU A 94 -11.80 12.07 -17.48
C GLU A 94 -10.68 12.70 -16.66
N GLU A 95 -9.86 13.55 -17.30
CA GLU A 95 -8.75 14.23 -16.65
C GLU A 95 -9.23 15.10 -15.48
N ALA A 96 -10.41 15.71 -15.61
CA ALA A 96 -11.06 16.48 -14.55
C ALA A 96 -11.33 15.69 -13.25
N ASN A 97 -11.38 14.36 -13.31
CA ASN A 97 -11.56 13.48 -12.16
C ASN A 97 -10.23 12.93 -11.59
N THR A 98 -9.07 13.44 -12.06
CA THR A 98 -7.78 13.13 -11.44
C THR A 98 -7.68 13.84 -10.08
N PRO A 99 -7.46 13.09 -8.96
CA PRO A 99 -7.46 13.73 -7.65
C PRO A 99 -6.30 14.71 -7.49
N THR A 100 -6.60 15.90 -7.03
CA THR A 100 -5.66 16.96 -6.69
C THR A 100 -5.42 17.04 -5.18
N GLY A 101 -6.32 16.45 -4.39
CA GLY A 101 -6.28 16.44 -2.94
C GLY A 101 -6.77 15.15 -2.30
N LYS A 102 -6.65 15.09 -0.98
CA LYS A 102 -7.18 14.00 -0.17
C LYS A 102 -8.72 14.02 -0.16
N GLY A 103 -9.32 12.84 -0.14
CA GLY A 103 -10.77 12.72 0.03
C GLY A 103 -11.59 12.88 -1.25
N GLU A 104 -10.98 13.06 -2.41
CA GLU A 104 -11.68 13.31 -3.69
C GLU A 104 -12.01 12.02 -4.45
N VAL A 105 -11.07 11.07 -4.47
CA VAL A 105 -11.21 9.80 -5.18
C VAL A 105 -10.70 8.65 -4.31
N PHE A 106 -11.53 7.62 -4.21
CA PHE A 106 -11.18 6.38 -3.51
C PHE A 106 -11.21 5.20 -4.46
N VAL A 107 -10.30 4.24 -4.25
CA VAL A 107 -10.29 2.97 -4.96
C VAL A 107 -10.61 1.84 -3.98
N GLY A 108 -11.60 1.02 -4.35
CA GLY A 108 -12.05 -0.13 -3.58
C GLY A 108 -11.77 -1.43 -4.29
N ASP A 109 -11.43 -2.47 -3.53
CA ASP A 109 -11.24 -3.82 -4.06
C ASP A 109 -11.37 -4.86 -2.94
N ILE A 110 -11.59 -6.13 -3.31
CA ILE A 110 -11.72 -7.27 -2.42
C ILE A 110 -10.65 -8.30 -2.76
N THR A 111 -10.05 -8.89 -1.72
CA THR A 111 -9.10 -9.98 -1.90
C THR A 111 -9.42 -11.18 -1.03
N TYR A 112 -9.00 -12.35 -1.49
CA TYR A 112 -9.15 -13.63 -0.82
C TYR A 112 -7.97 -13.85 0.13
N LEU A 113 -8.26 -14.30 1.34
CA LEU A 113 -7.29 -14.72 2.36
C LEU A 113 -7.53 -16.20 2.67
N ARG A 114 -6.53 -17.04 2.45
CA ARG A 114 -6.62 -18.48 2.70
C ARG A 114 -6.63 -18.80 4.19
N LEU A 115 -7.44 -19.77 4.57
CA LEU A 115 -7.50 -20.32 5.93
C LEU A 115 -6.89 -21.72 5.95
N ARG A 116 -6.25 -22.07 7.06
CA ARG A 116 -5.65 -23.42 7.26
C ARG A 116 -6.69 -24.53 7.28
N SER A 117 -7.89 -24.25 7.77
CA SER A 117 -9.02 -25.17 7.76
C SER A 117 -9.54 -25.53 6.37
N GLY A 118 -8.96 -24.97 5.31
CA GLY A 118 -9.52 -24.95 3.95
C GLY A 118 -10.50 -23.79 3.76
N GLY A 119 -10.69 -23.34 2.53
CA GLY A 119 -11.56 -22.21 2.22
C GLY A 119 -10.88 -20.84 2.37
N PHE A 120 -11.71 -19.80 2.45
CA PHE A 120 -11.26 -18.40 2.40
C PHE A 120 -12.05 -17.52 3.34
N CYS A 121 -11.43 -16.45 3.83
CA CYS A 121 -12.11 -15.24 4.21
C CYS A 121 -11.73 -14.10 3.24
N TYR A 122 -12.44 -13.00 3.31
CA TYR A 122 -12.38 -11.92 2.33
C TYR A 122 -12.01 -10.63 3.02
N LEU A 123 -11.03 -9.91 2.46
CA LEU A 123 -10.68 -8.57 2.89
C LEU A 123 -11.13 -7.57 1.84
N ALA A 124 -12.05 -6.68 2.19
CA ALA A 124 -12.36 -5.49 1.40
C ALA A 124 -11.62 -4.28 1.98
N CYS A 125 -11.11 -3.43 1.09
CA CYS A 125 -10.44 -2.18 1.46
C CYS A 125 -10.96 -1.03 0.61
N LEU A 126 -10.93 0.18 1.20
CA LEU A 126 -11.13 1.44 0.52
C LEU A 126 -9.90 2.31 0.75
N GLN A 127 -9.23 2.71 -0.32
CA GLN A 127 -7.99 3.49 -0.30
C GLN A 127 -8.19 4.85 -0.95
N ASP A 128 -7.75 5.90 -0.28
CA ASP A 128 -7.63 7.23 -0.90
C ASP A 128 -6.58 7.19 -2.02
N LYS A 129 -6.99 7.60 -3.23
CA LYS A 129 -6.14 7.52 -4.41
C LYS A 129 -4.97 8.49 -4.37
N PHE A 130 -5.12 9.64 -3.71
CA PHE A 130 -4.10 10.66 -3.59
C PHE A 130 -3.08 10.35 -2.49
N THR A 131 -3.57 10.09 -1.27
CA THR A 131 -2.70 9.90 -0.09
C THR A 131 -2.25 8.45 0.13
N ARG A 132 -2.81 7.49 -0.61
CA ARG A 132 -2.57 6.04 -0.44
C ARG A 132 -3.05 5.48 0.90
N ARG A 133 -3.75 6.27 1.72
CA ARG A 133 -4.27 5.83 3.00
C ARG A 133 -5.40 4.84 2.81
N ILE A 134 -5.38 3.74 3.56
CA ILE A 134 -6.53 2.86 3.70
C ILE A 134 -7.47 3.51 4.70
N VAL A 135 -8.63 3.97 4.21
CA VAL A 135 -9.61 4.73 5.00
C VAL A 135 -10.69 3.84 5.61
N GLY A 136 -10.95 2.69 4.97
CA GLY A 136 -11.88 1.68 5.45
C GLY A 136 -11.40 0.27 5.05
N TRP A 137 -11.67 -0.71 5.91
CA TRP A 137 -11.37 -2.12 5.62
C TRP A 137 -12.20 -3.04 6.52
N LYS A 138 -12.49 -4.25 6.03
CA LYS A 138 -13.18 -5.29 6.81
C LYS A 138 -12.80 -6.69 6.34
N VAL A 139 -12.64 -7.59 7.29
CA VAL A 139 -12.50 -9.03 7.05
C VAL A 139 -13.84 -9.72 7.34
N SER A 140 -14.30 -10.55 6.42
CA SER A 140 -15.55 -11.32 6.52
C SER A 140 -15.39 -12.74 6.00
N THR A 141 -16.23 -13.66 6.48
CA THR A 141 -16.34 -15.03 5.96
C THR A 141 -17.17 -15.11 4.67
N ARG A 142 -17.91 -14.04 4.34
CA ARG A 142 -18.76 -13.98 3.14
C ARG A 142 -18.41 -12.77 2.29
N MET A 143 -18.38 -12.96 0.98
CA MET A 143 -18.15 -11.91 -0.02
C MET A 143 -19.48 -11.37 -0.55
N THR A 144 -20.22 -10.63 0.30
CA THR A 144 -21.52 -10.04 -0.01
C THR A 144 -21.44 -8.54 -0.20
N ALA A 145 -22.51 -7.90 -0.69
CA ALA A 145 -22.63 -6.44 -0.74
C ALA A 145 -22.46 -5.79 0.66
N GLN A 146 -22.91 -6.48 1.73
CA GLN A 146 -22.73 -5.99 3.10
C GLN A 146 -21.28 -5.75 3.49
N LEU A 147 -20.34 -6.56 2.97
CA LEU A 147 -18.91 -6.39 3.22
C LEU A 147 -18.42 -5.01 2.75
N VAL A 148 -18.78 -4.59 1.54
CA VAL A 148 -18.34 -3.30 0.98
C VAL A 148 -19.14 -2.12 1.54
N ILE A 149 -20.39 -2.33 1.91
CA ILE A 149 -21.22 -1.38 2.67
C ILE A 149 -20.55 -1.05 4.01
N ASP A 150 -20.13 -2.06 4.75
CA ASP A 150 -19.49 -1.88 6.06
C ASP A 150 -18.15 -1.13 5.96
N VAL A 151 -17.36 -1.39 4.91
CA VAL A 151 -16.13 -0.67 4.62
C VAL A 151 -16.39 0.81 4.35
N PHE A 152 -17.39 1.12 3.52
CA PHE A 152 -17.79 2.49 3.23
C PHE A 152 -18.28 3.21 4.50
N LEU A 153 -19.17 2.59 5.27
CA LEU A 153 -19.69 3.16 6.51
C LEU A 153 -18.59 3.38 7.56
N GLN A 154 -17.59 2.49 7.63
CA GLN A 154 -16.44 2.68 8.50
C GLN A 154 -15.64 3.93 8.10
N ALA A 155 -15.31 4.09 6.81
CA ALA A 155 -14.59 5.24 6.30
C ALA A 155 -15.37 6.55 6.52
N ARG A 156 -16.69 6.52 6.30
CA ARG A 156 -17.59 7.66 6.54
C ARG A 156 -17.62 8.08 8.00
N ARG A 157 -17.80 7.13 8.93
CA ARG A 157 -17.80 7.41 10.39
C ARG A 157 -16.47 8.00 10.87
N ARG A 158 -15.38 7.67 10.22
CA ARG A 158 -14.05 8.26 10.50
C ARG A 158 -13.88 9.66 9.93
N GLY A 159 -14.84 10.20 9.18
CA GLY A 159 -14.77 11.52 8.56
C GLY A 159 -13.68 11.64 7.47
N LEU A 160 -13.33 10.52 6.83
CA LEU A 160 -12.22 10.48 5.87
C LEU A 160 -12.66 10.62 4.42
N LEU A 161 -13.97 10.65 4.15
CA LEU A 161 -14.53 10.77 2.80
C LEU A 161 -14.95 12.22 2.54
N GLY A 162 -14.45 12.82 1.46
CA GLY A 162 -14.84 14.15 1.00
C GLY A 162 -16.25 14.16 0.39
N LYS A 163 -16.94 15.30 0.46
CA LYS A 163 -18.27 15.47 -0.17
C LYS A 163 -18.17 15.29 -1.69
N GLY A 164 -19.08 14.56 -2.29
CA GLY A 164 -19.11 14.34 -3.74
C GLY A 164 -17.98 13.48 -4.29
N ALA A 165 -17.19 12.83 -3.42
CA ALA A 165 -16.08 12.02 -3.84
C ALA A 165 -16.48 10.86 -4.75
N ILE A 166 -15.54 10.44 -5.59
CA ILE A 166 -15.68 9.28 -6.47
C ILE A 166 -15.23 8.03 -5.72
N ILE A 167 -16.08 7.00 -5.71
CA ILE A 167 -15.73 5.65 -5.25
C ILE A 167 -15.56 4.77 -6.49
N HIS A 168 -14.32 4.45 -6.81
CA HIS A 168 -13.96 3.65 -7.98
C HIS A 168 -13.65 2.21 -7.58
N THR A 169 -14.24 1.25 -8.30
CA THR A 169 -14.10 -0.19 -8.03
C THR A 169 -14.02 -0.99 -9.33
N ASP A 170 -13.78 -2.28 -9.23
CA ASP A 170 -14.05 -3.20 -10.33
C ASP A 170 -15.57 -3.41 -10.51
N GLN A 171 -15.94 -4.24 -11.53
CA GLN A 171 -17.33 -4.59 -11.82
C GLN A 171 -17.81 -5.79 -10.99
N GLY A 172 -17.30 -6.04 -9.80
CA GLY A 172 -17.78 -7.12 -8.94
C GLY A 172 -19.24 -6.91 -8.53
N SER A 173 -20.01 -8.02 -8.44
CA SER A 173 -21.44 -8.02 -8.09
C SER A 173 -21.72 -7.31 -6.76
N GLN A 174 -20.76 -7.34 -5.81
CA GLN A 174 -20.86 -6.67 -4.51
C GLN A 174 -20.96 -5.14 -4.65
N TYR A 175 -20.21 -4.58 -5.61
CA TYR A 175 -20.21 -3.14 -5.91
C TYR A 175 -21.35 -2.73 -6.83
N ALA A 176 -21.83 -3.64 -7.68
CA ALA A 176 -22.98 -3.43 -8.56
C ALA A 176 -24.33 -3.62 -7.84
N ALA A 177 -24.35 -4.14 -6.61
CA ALA A 177 -25.54 -4.39 -5.82
C ALA A 177 -26.34 -3.09 -5.58
N VAL A 178 -27.68 -3.22 -5.67
CA VAL A 178 -28.61 -2.09 -5.53
C VAL A 178 -28.41 -1.36 -4.21
N ASP A 179 -28.25 -2.08 -3.10
CA ASP A 179 -28.10 -1.49 -1.77
C ASP A 179 -26.82 -0.66 -1.66
N TYR A 180 -25.70 -1.14 -2.22
CA TYR A 180 -24.44 -0.37 -2.22
C TYR A 180 -24.55 0.87 -3.08
N ARG A 181 -25.12 0.76 -4.27
CA ARG A 181 -25.33 1.90 -5.19
C ARG A 181 -26.25 2.95 -4.57
N ARG A 182 -27.36 2.51 -3.99
CA ARG A 182 -28.29 3.38 -3.26
C ARG A 182 -27.59 4.10 -2.10
N LEU A 183 -26.80 3.38 -1.31
CA LEU A 183 -26.02 3.94 -0.21
C LEU A 183 -25.10 5.07 -0.68
N LEU A 184 -24.36 4.88 -1.77
CA LEU A 184 -23.50 5.92 -2.33
C LEU A 184 -24.31 7.13 -2.78
N TYR A 185 -25.39 6.90 -3.54
CA TYR A 185 -26.25 7.95 -4.08
C TYR A 185 -26.87 8.83 -2.98
N ILE A 186 -27.53 8.25 -1.98
CA ILE A 186 -28.18 9.00 -0.89
C ILE A 186 -27.17 9.77 -0.02
N ASN A 187 -25.91 9.37 -0.03
CA ASN A 187 -24.83 10.06 0.67
C ASN A 187 -24.05 11.05 -0.22
N GLY A 188 -24.50 11.25 -1.47
CA GLY A 188 -23.90 12.21 -2.40
C GLY A 188 -22.53 11.80 -2.97
N PHE A 189 -22.23 10.50 -3.00
CA PHE A 189 -20.99 9.96 -3.62
C PHE A 189 -21.25 9.51 -5.04
N ARG A 190 -20.24 9.67 -5.91
CA ARG A 190 -20.29 9.25 -7.30
C ARG A 190 -19.64 7.87 -7.44
N GLN A 191 -20.41 6.90 -7.92
CA GLN A 191 -19.86 5.58 -8.24
C GLN A 191 -19.15 5.59 -9.58
N SER A 192 -18.00 4.95 -9.66
CA SER A 192 -17.23 4.70 -10.87
C SER A 192 -16.77 3.25 -10.90
N MET A 193 -16.81 2.61 -12.07
CA MET A 193 -16.37 1.23 -12.22
C MET A 193 -15.35 1.10 -13.35
N SER A 194 -14.30 0.29 -13.15
CA SER A 194 -13.32 -0.04 -14.17
C SER A 194 -13.98 -0.79 -15.33
N ARG A 195 -13.41 -0.74 -16.52
CA ARG A 195 -13.84 -1.56 -17.64
C ARG A 195 -13.51 -3.01 -17.40
N ARG A 196 -14.33 -3.89 -17.94
CA ARG A 196 -14.10 -5.35 -17.90
C ARG A 196 -12.74 -5.70 -18.50
N GLY A 197 -11.93 -6.43 -17.75
CA GLY A 197 -10.62 -6.90 -18.22
C GLY A 197 -9.52 -5.82 -18.27
N ASN A 198 -9.79 -4.58 -17.87
CA ASN A 198 -8.79 -3.52 -17.85
C ASN A 198 -8.19 -3.35 -16.45
N CYS A 199 -7.04 -4.01 -16.21
CA CYS A 199 -6.31 -3.92 -14.94
C CYS A 199 -5.70 -2.54 -14.66
N TYR A 200 -5.55 -1.67 -15.66
CA TYR A 200 -4.96 -0.33 -15.45
C TYR A 200 -5.89 0.59 -14.67
N ASP A 201 -7.20 0.40 -14.84
CA ASP A 201 -8.21 1.27 -14.21
C ASP A 201 -8.22 1.09 -12.68
N ASN A 202 -7.87 -0.13 -12.14
CA ASN A 202 -7.80 -0.41 -10.69
C ASN A 202 -6.39 -0.80 -10.21
N ALA A 203 -5.35 -0.49 -10.99
CA ALA A 203 -3.96 -0.89 -10.72
C ALA A 203 -3.43 -0.48 -9.33
N GLN A 204 -3.98 0.57 -8.74
CA GLN A 204 -3.59 1.03 -7.42
C GLN A 204 -4.05 0.08 -6.31
N ALA A 205 -5.31 -0.37 -6.33
CA ALA A 205 -5.83 -1.33 -5.37
C ALA A 205 -5.17 -2.71 -5.55
N GLU A 206 -4.98 -3.15 -6.81
CA GLU A 206 -4.23 -4.37 -7.12
C GLU A 206 -2.78 -4.32 -6.59
N SER A 207 -2.11 -3.18 -6.77
CA SER A 207 -0.76 -2.96 -6.24
C SER A 207 -0.72 -3.01 -4.71
N PHE A 208 -1.74 -2.46 -4.04
CA PHE A 208 -1.87 -2.57 -2.59
C PHE A 208 -1.98 -4.04 -2.17
N PHE A 209 -2.92 -4.80 -2.72
CA PHE A 209 -3.13 -6.19 -2.34
C PHE A 209 -1.96 -7.11 -2.69
N SER A 210 -1.28 -6.87 -3.81
CA SER A 210 -0.06 -7.60 -4.17
C SER A 210 1.02 -7.41 -3.10
N ARG A 211 1.22 -6.18 -2.62
CA ARG A 211 2.17 -5.88 -1.54
C ARG A 211 1.71 -6.39 -0.19
N PHE A 212 0.44 -6.18 0.15
CA PHE A 212 -0.17 -6.69 1.37
C PHE A 212 0.04 -8.20 1.53
N LYS A 213 -0.30 -8.98 0.49
CA LYS A 213 -0.11 -10.44 0.51
C LYS A 213 1.35 -10.83 0.69
N ALA A 214 2.27 -10.17 -0.01
CA ALA A 214 3.69 -10.46 0.13
C ALA A 214 4.26 -10.09 1.51
N GLU A 215 3.86 -8.93 2.04
CA GLU A 215 4.44 -8.35 3.24
C GLU A 215 3.83 -8.89 4.54
N LEU A 216 2.57 -9.34 4.52
CA LEU A 216 1.88 -9.83 5.72
C LEU A 216 1.92 -11.34 5.82
N VAL A 217 1.73 -12.05 4.72
CA VAL A 217 1.45 -13.48 4.76
C VAL A 217 2.62 -14.25 4.15
N GLU A 218 3.61 -14.60 4.95
CA GLU A 218 4.83 -15.29 4.50
C GLU A 218 4.52 -16.60 3.76
N ASN A 219 3.44 -17.31 4.16
CA ASN A 219 2.96 -18.55 3.53
C ASN A 219 1.55 -18.45 2.92
N GLY A 220 0.92 -17.28 2.94
CA GLY A 220 -0.39 -17.05 2.33
C GLY A 220 -1.58 -17.67 3.08
N ILE A 221 -1.41 -18.17 4.31
CA ILE A 221 -2.42 -18.93 5.04
C ILE A 221 -2.57 -18.39 6.47
N PHE A 222 -3.80 -18.13 6.91
CA PHE A 222 -4.15 -17.78 8.29
C PHE A 222 -4.75 -18.97 9.03
N GLU A 223 -4.52 -19.07 10.31
CA GLU A 223 -5.06 -20.14 11.17
C GLU A 223 -6.59 -20.03 11.29
N SER A 224 -7.07 -18.80 11.49
CA SER A 224 -8.51 -18.51 11.63
C SER A 224 -8.87 -17.12 11.06
N VAL A 225 -10.16 -16.84 11.01
CA VAL A 225 -10.68 -15.52 10.61
C VAL A 225 -10.30 -14.44 11.62
N GLU A 226 -10.28 -14.78 12.90
CA GLU A 226 -9.88 -13.89 14.00
C GLU A 226 -8.42 -13.50 13.89
N GLN A 227 -7.54 -14.48 13.61
CA GLN A 227 -6.13 -14.20 13.34
C GLN A 227 -5.99 -13.31 12.10
N ALA A 228 -6.67 -13.62 10.99
CA ALA A 228 -6.64 -12.80 9.79
C ALA A 228 -7.06 -11.36 10.10
N ARG A 229 -8.11 -11.15 10.92
CA ARG A 229 -8.58 -9.83 11.32
C ARG A 229 -7.55 -9.07 12.15
N SER A 230 -6.95 -9.73 13.13
CA SER A 230 -5.91 -9.15 13.99
C SER A 230 -4.65 -8.74 13.19
N GLU A 231 -4.18 -9.63 12.32
CA GLU A 231 -3.00 -9.38 11.47
C GLU A 231 -3.26 -8.24 10.46
N VAL A 232 -4.45 -8.23 9.85
CA VAL A 232 -4.88 -7.14 8.93
C VAL A 232 -4.94 -5.81 9.67
N PHE A 233 -5.49 -5.78 10.90
CA PHE A 233 -5.52 -4.59 11.75
C PHE A 233 -4.10 -4.08 12.02
N GLY A 234 -3.23 -4.95 12.52
CA GLY A 234 -1.84 -4.61 12.82
C GLY A 234 -1.08 -4.11 11.58
N TYR A 235 -1.35 -4.72 10.42
CA TYR A 235 -0.72 -4.30 9.17
C TYR A 235 -1.27 -2.96 8.68
N ILE A 236 -2.58 -2.77 8.59
CA ILE A 236 -3.18 -1.55 8.00
C ILE A 236 -3.03 -0.36 8.96
N GLU A 237 -3.50 -0.50 10.20
CA GLU A 237 -3.55 0.61 11.14
C GLU A 237 -2.20 0.85 11.83
N GLY A 238 -1.47 -0.21 12.17
CA GLY A 238 -0.19 -0.10 12.86
C GLY A 238 0.98 0.22 11.94
N TYR A 239 1.02 -0.41 10.77
CA TYR A 239 2.21 -0.33 9.90
C TYR A 239 1.96 0.43 8.60
N TYR A 240 1.00 0.02 7.75
CA TYR A 240 0.82 0.56 6.40
C TYR A 240 0.52 2.06 6.41
N ASN A 241 -0.49 2.47 7.18
CA ASN A 241 -0.92 3.86 7.23
C ASN A 241 0.07 4.77 7.96
N ARG A 242 0.77 4.27 8.99
CA ARG A 242 1.59 5.08 9.91
C ARG A 242 3.08 5.07 9.62
N ILE A 243 3.62 3.94 9.15
CA ILE A 243 5.07 3.71 9.13
C ILE A 243 5.58 3.44 7.71
N ARG A 244 4.82 2.70 6.90
CA ARG A 244 5.29 2.22 5.61
C ARG A 244 5.54 3.34 4.63
N LEU A 245 6.80 3.51 4.20
CA LEU A 245 7.20 4.53 3.24
C LEU A 245 6.71 4.21 1.82
N HIS A 246 6.20 5.23 1.12
CA HIS A 246 5.73 5.16 -0.26
C HIS A 246 6.54 6.08 -1.17
N SER A 247 7.14 5.54 -2.23
CA SER A 247 7.92 6.34 -3.19
C SER A 247 7.08 7.40 -3.90
N SER A 248 5.79 7.11 -4.16
CA SER A 248 4.85 8.07 -4.76
C SER A 248 4.46 9.21 -3.81
N LEU A 249 4.76 9.10 -2.52
CA LEU A 249 4.53 10.12 -1.50
C LEU A 249 5.84 10.77 -1.01
N GLY A 250 6.90 10.73 -1.83
CA GLY A 250 8.21 11.25 -1.42
C GLY A 250 8.81 10.48 -0.23
N TYR A 251 8.60 9.17 -0.18
CA TYR A 251 9.03 8.32 0.93
C TYR A 251 8.47 8.74 2.31
N LYS A 252 7.22 9.17 2.33
CA LYS A 252 6.44 9.34 3.56
C LYS A 252 5.43 8.21 3.70
N SER A 253 4.98 7.96 4.93
CA SER A 253 3.80 7.13 5.15
C SER A 253 2.52 7.90 4.77
N PRO A 254 1.40 7.22 4.50
CA PRO A 254 0.14 7.90 4.16
C PRO A 254 -0.28 8.96 5.17
N MET A 255 -0.24 8.67 6.47
CA MET A 255 -0.63 9.62 7.51
C MET A 255 0.37 10.77 7.67
N GLU A 256 1.66 10.50 7.52
CA GLU A 256 2.69 11.53 7.53
C GLU A 256 2.53 12.48 6.33
N PHE A 257 2.20 11.94 5.15
CA PHE A 257 1.93 12.73 3.96
C PHE A 257 0.69 13.63 4.16
N GLU A 258 -0.41 13.11 4.71
CA GLU A 258 -1.60 13.91 5.04
C GLU A 258 -1.27 15.05 6.01
N LYS A 259 -0.50 14.78 7.07
CA LYS A 259 -0.07 15.80 8.02
C LYS A 259 0.75 16.92 7.34
N HIS A 260 1.61 16.59 6.39
CA HIS A 260 2.37 17.57 5.61
C HIS A 260 1.46 18.45 4.73
N LEU A 261 0.43 17.86 4.11
CA LEU A 261 -0.55 18.62 3.33
C LEU A 261 -1.30 19.63 4.20
N GLU A 262 -1.73 19.23 5.39
CA GLU A 262 -2.43 20.12 6.32
C GLU A 262 -1.59 21.31 6.76
N ILE A 263 -0.30 21.07 7.06
CA ILE A 263 0.64 22.13 7.42
C ILE A 263 0.83 23.11 6.24
N LYS A 264 0.99 22.61 5.01
CA LYS A 264 1.13 23.46 3.83
C LYS A 264 -0.11 24.34 3.61
N THR A 265 -1.30 23.74 3.72
CA THR A 265 -2.57 24.46 3.53
C THR A 265 -2.78 25.55 4.59
N LYS A 266 -2.40 25.30 5.84
CA LYS A 266 -2.45 26.32 6.91
C LYS A 266 -1.51 27.50 6.60
N ARG A 267 -0.25 27.22 6.28
CA ARG A 267 0.75 28.28 5.94
C ARG A 267 0.32 29.12 4.74
N SER A 268 -0.24 28.50 3.69
CA SER A 268 -0.74 29.25 2.53
C SER A 268 -1.91 30.14 2.89
N LYS A 269 -2.78 29.77 3.82
CA LYS A 269 -3.88 30.61 4.27
C LYS A 269 -3.39 31.79 5.13
N GLU A 270 -2.40 31.58 5.99
CA GLU A 270 -1.81 32.62 6.81
C GLU A 270 -1.06 33.68 5.98
N SER A 271 -0.40 33.26 4.89
CA SER A 271 0.29 34.18 3.97
C SER A 271 -0.64 35.00 3.08
N PHE A 272 -1.94 34.70 2.97
CA PHE A 272 -2.94 35.47 2.25
C PHE A 272 -3.70 36.47 3.14
N VAL A 273 -3.53 36.41 4.46
CA VAL A 273 -4.19 37.27 5.46
C VAL A 273 -3.25 38.34 6.00
N SER A 274 -1.98 38.22 5.72
CA SER A 274 -0.93 39.23 6.01
C SER A 274 -0.68 40.11 4.79
#